data_f519960f5230e0b0fac026cac587e0a0
#
_entry.id   f519960f5230e0b0fac026cac587e0a0
#
_cell.length_a   1.000
_cell.length_b   1.000
_cell.length_c   1.000
_cell.angle_alpha   90.00
_cell.angle_beta   90.00
_cell.angle_gamma   90.00
#
_symmetry.space_group_name_H-M   'P 1'
#
loop_
_entity.id
_entity.type
_entity.pdbx_description
1 polymer ?
#
loop_
_entity_poly.entity_id
_entity_poly.type
_entity_poly.pdbx_seq_one_letter_code
_entity_poly.pdbx_strand_id
1 'polypeptide(L)'
;MLDIYKASAGAGKTFALTLEYFRTIFASPTEYKNILAVTFTNKATEEMKSRIINELHRLADGKTSDYGEALKQEFGFTDEQLKNRAVLLRTMLLHDYGRLAVTTIDRFFQRIIKAFTRELGIFPGYNVELDSDFVLLKAVDKVMQQVKDNPGLKNWISELMSSNVEEGKSWSIKSKIAELGEELFKENYMLFDKHILDKFSDKEFLKNYRSFLTATVQAYESRQAAIGQEAIGLIRSEGLEQTDFKGGKAGCVSYFYKLVAGNFDEPTATVRKGAQDSAAWVTKTSPRKATIGSICPRLMQLLQDILNRFDQDYSYYLSARMLSDNLYQLGILNDLYQEVRAYCDEKGLMLLSDTTHILNMLIADNDTSFLFEKCGNYYKHLMIDEFQDTSGMQWKNFRPLVVNSLSEGYRTMIVGDVKQSIYRWRNGDWSLLANEVERQFSSLGVNTVILKNNWRSAPEIVNFNNTFFEKAVGMLTDLYIADAGGEVKEKTIAEAYQGLQQIPRKKKKGYVDIVFGPDKKAEGGENIILADLIAIIRDIRQRGGQLKDIVILVRGGKEGALVADFLMEYNKTADRPIGFISNDS
;
A
#
# COMPACT_ATOMS: atom_id res chain seq x y z
N MET A 1 25.76 6.23 -14.52
CA MET A 1 25.80 5.64 -13.15
C MET A 1 24.48 5.93 -12.47
N LEU A 2 23.87 4.93 -11.81
CA LEU A 2 22.63 5.06 -11.04
C LEU A 2 22.96 5.33 -9.57
N ASP A 3 22.57 6.48 -9.07
CA ASP A 3 22.73 6.87 -7.67
C ASP A 3 21.42 6.64 -6.91
N ILE A 4 21.41 5.78 -5.90
CA ILE A 4 20.25 5.48 -5.05
C ILE A 4 20.50 6.05 -3.66
N TYR A 5 19.70 7.04 -3.27
CA TYR A 5 19.78 7.68 -1.96
C TYR A 5 18.69 7.12 -1.04
N LYS A 6 19.09 6.23 -0.13
CA LYS A 6 18.22 5.72 0.93
C LYS A 6 18.33 6.66 2.14
N ALA A 7 17.22 7.25 2.52
CA ALA A 7 17.21 8.30 3.52
C ALA A 7 16.12 8.06 4.56
N SER A 8 16.26 8.66 5.74
CA SER A 8 15.18 8.75 6.72
C SER A 8 14.60 10.17 6.75
N ALA A 9 13.50 10.36 7.48
CA ALA A 9 12.86 11.67 7.63
C ALA A 9 13.86 12.72 8.14
N GLY A 10 13.91 13.89 7.49
CA GLY A 10 14.82 14.97 7.88
C GLY A 10 16.30 14.79 7.52
N ALA A 11 16.63 13.73 6.74
CA ALA A 11 18.03 13.43 6.37
C ALA A 11 18.59 14.32 5.24
N GLY A 12 17.77 15.18 4.63
CA GLY A 12 18.21 16.07 3.57
C GLY A 12 17.98 15.51 2.16
N LYS A 13 16.99 14.64 1.94
CA LYS A 13 16.60 14.11 0.62
C LYS A 13 16.52 15.21 -0.44
N THR A 14 15.67 16.20 -0.21
CA THR A 14 15.44 17.30 -1.15
C THR A 14 16.69 18.17 -1.36
N PHE A 15 17.55 18.29 -0.34
CA PHE A 15 18.84 18.96 -0.48
C PHE A 15 19.74 18.20 -1.45
N ALA A 16 19.91 16.91 -1.27
CA ALA A 16 20.76 16.07 -2.13
C ALA A 16 20.28 16.10 -3.59
N LEU A 17 18.97 15.99 -3.80
CA LEU A 17 18.37 16.01 -5.14
C LEU A 17 18.54 17.38 -5.81
N THR A 18 18.30 18.48 -5.08
CA THR A 18 18.51 19.84 -5.61
C THR A 18 20.00 20.13 -5.87
N LEU A 19 20.90 19.60 -5.03
CA LEU A 19 22.34 19.74 -5.24
C LEU A 19 22.77 19.03 -6.53
N GLU A 20 22.29 17.81 -6.78
CA GLU A 20 22.59 17.06 -8.01
C GLU A 20 22.04 17.80 -9.26
N TYR A 21 20.84 18.38 -9.14
CA TYR A 21 20.29 19.25 -10.18
C TYR A 21 21.25 20.42 -10.48
N PHE A 22 21.74 21.11 -9.44
CA PHE A 22 22.71 22.20 -9.61
C PHE A 22 24.04 21.72 -10.17
N ARG A 23 24.58 20.59 -9.73
CA ARG A 23 25.78 19.99 -10.29
C ARG A 23 25.69 19.88 -11.80
N THR A 24 24.58 19.33 -12.28
CA THR A 24 24.33 19.13 -13.70
C THR A 24 24.30 20.45 -14.47
N ILE A 25 23.54 21.44 -14.00
CA ILE A 25 23.40 22.73 -14.72
C ILE A 25 24.60 23.67 -14.55
N PHE A 26 25.32 23.58 -13.42
CA PHE A 26 26.57 24.35 -13.25
C PHE A 26 27.72 23.75 -14.04
N ALA A 27 27.75 22.45 -14.29
CA ALA A 27 28.70 21.84 -15.24
C ALA A 27 28.40 22.29 -16.68
N SER A 28 27.13 22.19 -17.10
CA SER A 28 26.69 22.58 -18.45
C SER A 28 25.38 23.37 -18.38
N PRO A 29 25.37 24.69 -18.64
CA PRO A 29 24.18 25.53 -18.48
C PRO A 29 22.96 25.12 -19.32
N THR A 30 23.17 24.47 -20.45
CA THR A 30 22.08 24.05 -21.35
C THR A 30 21.38 22.79 -20.92
N GLU A 31 22.00 22.00 -20.02
CA GLU A 31 21.47 20.69 -19.61
C GLU A 31 20.17 20.77 -18.80
N TYR A 32 19.75 21.95 -18.27
CA TYR A 32 18.44 22.05 -17.61
C TYR A 32 17.28 21.60 -18.50
N LYS A 33 17.44 21.66 -19.83
CA LYS A 33 16.45 21.19 -20.81
C LYS A 33 16.31 19.67 -20.86
N ASN A 34 17.40 18.99 -20.48
CA ASN A 34 17.56 17.55 -20.58
C ASN A 34 17.43 16.83 -19.23
N ILE A 35 17.08 17.57 -18.16
CA ILE A 35 16.80 16.98 -16.85
C ILE A 35 15.30 16.77 -16.70
N LEU A 36 14.90 15.54 -16.35
CA LEU A 36 13.56 15.22 -15.89
C LEU A 36 13.61 14.95 -14.39
N ALA A 37 12.99 15.81 -13.61
CA ALA A 37 12.81 15.59 -12.18
C ALA A 37 11.34 15.30 -11.89
N VAL A 38 11.04 14.13 -11.35
CA VAL A 38 9.68 13.70 -11.02
C VAL A 38 9.50 13.55 -9.52
N THR A 39 8.32 13.95 -9.05
CA THR A 39 7.89 13.85 -7.65
C THR A 39 6.53 13.18 -7.60
N PHE A 40 6.12 12.73 -6.40
CA PHE A 40 4.82 12.08 -6.24
C PHE A 40 3.64 13.08 -6.17
N THR A 41 3.84 14.27 -5.58
CA THR A 41 2.76 15.25 -5.36
C THR A 41 3.01 16.58 -6.07
N ASN A 42 1.92 17.29 -6.43
CA ASN A 42 1.99 18.64 -6.97
C ASN A 42 2.72 19.60 -6.01
N LYS A 43 2.48 19.49 -4.71
CA LYS A 43 3.13 20.31 -3.69
C LYS A 43 4.64 20.11 -3.68
N ALA A 44 5.12 18.88 -3.73
CA ALA A 44 6.55 18.57 -3.81
C ALA A 44 7.18 19.14 -5.10
N THR A 45 6.45 19.05 -6.22
CA THR A 45 6.87 19.67 -7.49
C THR A 45 7.05 21.18 -7.37
N GLU A 46 6.09 21.88 -6.76
CA GLU A 46 6.16 23.33 -6.56
C GLU A 46 7.27 23.74 -5.59
N GLU A 47 7.44 22.98 -4.50
CA GLU A 47 8.53 23.19 -3.55
C GLU A 47 9.89 23.02 -4.22
N MET A 48 10.07 22.01 -5.04
CA MET A 48 11.33 21.77 -5.76
C MET A 48 11.62 22.90 -6.76
N LYS A 49 10.62 23.29 -7.59
CA LYS A 49 10.76 24.43 -8.51
C LYS A 49 11.13 25.71 -7.79
N SER A 50 10.37 26.03 -6.74
CA SER A 50 10.62 27.23 -5.93
C SER A 50 12.01 27.23 -5.30
N ARG A 51 12.45 26.06 -4.82
CA ARG A 51 13.79 25.89 -4.23
C ARG A 51 14.89 26.15 -5.26
N ILE A 52 14.79 25.56 -6.45
CA ILE A 52 15.76 25.75 -7.53
C ILE A 52 15.85 27.24 -7.89
N ILE A 53 14.71 27.91 -8.11
CA ILE A 53 14.68 29.31 -8.53
C ILE A 53 15.19 30.25 -7.42
N ASN A 54 14.71 30.06 -6.19
CA ASN A 54 15.09 30.88 -5.06
C ASN A 54 16.59 30.77 -4.75
N GLU A 55 17.15 29.57 -4.88
CA GLU A 55 18.56 29.35 -4.63
C GLU A 55 19.42 29.95 -5.74
N LEU A 56 19.04 29.83 -7.01
CA LEU A 56 19.71 30.53 -8.10
C LEU A 56 19.65 32.05 -7.89
N HIS A 57 18.55 32.58 -7.36
CA HIS A 57 18.42 34.00 -7.02
C HIS A 57 19.40 34.41 -5.92
N ARG A 58 19.50 33.59 -4.84
CA ARG A 58 20.46 33.84 -3.75
C ARG A 58 21.92 33.88 -4.23
N LEU A 59 22.29 32.85 -5.03
CA LEU A 59 23.65 32.76 -5.58
C LEU A 59 23.96 33.90 -6.56
N ALA A 60 22.99 34.28 -7.39
CA ALA A 60 23.11 35.42 -8.31
C ALA A 60 23.24 36.76 -7.59
N ASP A 61 22.64 36.89 -6.39
CA ASP A 61 22.82 38.08 -5.52
C ASP A 61 24.16 38.04 -4.74
N GLY A 62 24.94 36.97 -4.88
CA GLY A 62 26.20 36.81 -4.15
C GLY A 62 26.03 36.42 -2.67
N LYS A 63 24.85 35.89 -2.31
CA LYS A 63 24.59 35.41 -0.94
C LYS A 63 25.13 33.99 -0.74
N THR A 64 25.73 33.76 0.40
CA THR A 64 26.23 32.41 0.77
C THR A 64 25.10 31.42 1.01
N SER A 65 25.32 30.18 0.63
CA SER A 65 24.43 29.05 0.90
C SER A 65 25.18 27.72 0.94
N ASP A 66 24.59 26.73 1.57
CA ASP A 66 25.18 25.39 1.62
C ASP A 66 25.35 24.76 0.22
N TYR A 67 24.46 25.07 -0.72
CA TYR A 67 24.60 24.68 -2.13
C TYR A 67 25.78 25.40 -2.80
N GLY A 68 25.93 26.71 -2.57
CA GLY A 68 27.03 27.48 -3.12
C GLY A 68 28.39 26.99 -2.63
N GLU A 69 28.52 26.68 -1.34
CA GLU A 69 29.74 26.12 -0.78
C GLU A 69 30.07 24.73 -1.36
N ALA A 70 29.06 23.86 -1.53
CA ALA A 70 29.25 22.56 -2.16
C ALA A 70 29.70 22.67 -3.61
N LEU A 71 29.10 23.58 -4.39
CA LEU A 71 29.49 23.85 -5.79
C LEU A 71 30.90 24.44 -5.89
N LYS A 72 31.29 25.35 -4.99
CA LYS A 72 32.66 25.90 -4.96
C LYS A 72 33.69 24.82 -4.68
N GLN A 73 33.41 23.93 -3.73
CA GLN A 73 34.31 22.82 -3.43
C GLN A 73 34.48 21.85 -4.62
N GLU A 74 33.40 21.59 -5.34
CA GLU A 74 33.38 20.60 -6.42
C GLU A 74 34.01 21.13 -7.71
N PHE A 75 33.66 22.38 -8.09
CA PHE A 75 34.10 22.96 -9.37
C PHE A 75 35.29 23.90 -9.24
N GLY A 76 35.73 24.20 -8.02
CA GLY A 76 36.81 25.14 -7.79
C GLY A 76 36.44 26.60 -8.10
N PHE A 77 35.15 26.94 -8.09
CA PHE A 77 34.69 28.30 -8.41
C PHE A 77 35.09 29.33 -7.34
N THR A 78 35.50 30.51 -7.79
CA THR A 78 35.52 31.71 -6.94
C THR A 78 34.10 32.22 -6.69
N ASP A 79 33.90 33.08 -5.68
CA ASP A 79 32.59 33.68 -5.41
C ASP A 79 32.04 34.46 -6.62
N GLU A 80 32.91 35.13 -7.36
CA GLU A 80 32.52 35.85 -8.57
C GLU A 80 32.12 34.92 -9.71
N GLN A 81 32.86 33.84 -9.93
CA GLN A 81 32.55 32.84 -10.95
C GLN A 81 31.22 32.14 -10.64
N LEU A 82 31.01 31.76 -9.38
CA LEU A 82 29.73 31.15 -8.93
C LEU A 82 28.56 32.10 -9.17
N LYS A 83 28.71 33.41 -8.77
CA LYS A 83 27.69 34.44 -8.97
C LYS A 83 27.37 34.64 -10.45
N ASN A 84 28.39 34.83 -11.30
CA ASN A 84 28.19 35.03 -12.73
C ASN A 84 27.50 33.84 -13.39
N ARG A 85 27.90 32.63 -13.02
CA ARG A 85 27.25 31.38 -13.48
C ARG A 85 25.79 31.31 -13.04
N ALA A 86 25.50 31.66 -11.79
CA ALA A 86 24.14 31.68 -11.25
C ALA A 86 23.25 32.72 -11.95
N VAL A 87 23.77 33.93 -12.27
CA VAL A 87 23.06 34.93 -13.06
C VAL A 87 22.71 34.43 -14.44
N LEU A 88 23.66 33.80 -15.13
CA LEU A 88 23.44 33.19 -16.44
C LEU A 88 22.34 32.14 -16.38
N LEU A 89 22.46 31.15 -15.47
CA LEU A 89 21.49 30.05 -15.30
C LEU A 89 20.10 30.55 -14.95
N ARG A 90 19.99 31.50 -14.02
CA ARG A 90 18.72 32.14 -13.66
C ARG A 90 18.05 32.77 -14.89
N THR A 91 18.81 33.55 -15.66
CA THR A 91 18.29 34.21 -16.85
C THR A 91 17.81 33.18 -17.89
N MET A 92 18.62 32.17 -18.18
CA MET A 92 18.24 31.09 -19.13
C MET A 92 16.98 30.33 -18.66
N LEU A 93 16.93 29.93 -17.39
CA LEU A 93 15.80 29.21 -16.82
C LEU A 93 14.50 30.03 -16.83
N LEU A 94 14.56 31.31 -16.51
CA LEU A 94 13.37 32.18 -16.52
C LEU A 94 12.88 32.47 -17.92
N HIS A 95 13.76 32.67 -18.90
CA HIS A 95 13.36 32.84 -20.31
C HIS A 95 12.76 31.59 -20.93
N ASP A 96 13.21 30.42 -20.52
CA ASP A 96 12.82 29.13 -21.10
C ASP A 96 12.11 28.23 -20.05
N TYR A 97 11.33 28.86 -19.17
CA TYR A 97 10.69 28.23 -18.01
C TYR A 97 9.85 27.00 -18.38
N GLY A 98 9.25 27.00 -19.57
CA GLY A 98 8.47 25.88 -20.09
C GLY A 98 9.26 24.60 -20.30
N ARG A 99 10.59 24.68 -20.37
CA ARG A 99 11.50 23.53 -20.49
C ARG A 99 12.04 23.03 -19.15
N LEU A 100 11.72 23.70 -18.04
CA LEU A 100 12.03 23.19 -16.70
C LEU A 100 11.12 21.99 -16.40
N ALA A 101 11.60 20.78 -16.68
CA ALA A 101 10.84 19.55 -16.54
C ALA A 101 10.92 19.01 -15.09
N VAL A 102 10.35 19.77 -14.15
CA VAL A 102 10.05 19.31 -12.79
C VAL A 102 8.55 19.12 -12.71
N THR A 103 8.08 17.86 -12.52
CA THR A 103 6.67 17.51 -12.66
C THR A 103 6.28 16.32 -11.77
N THR A 104 5.00 16.04 -11.63
CA THR A 104 4.57 14.76 -11.04
C THR A 104 4.72 13.62 -12.04
N ILE A 105 4.84 12.37 -11.54
CA ILE A 105 4.88 11.15 -12.35
C ILE A 105 3.69 11.12 -13.32
N ASP A 106 2.48 11.33 -12.80
CA ASP A 106 1.25 11.26 -13.60
C ASP A 106 1.19 12.32 -14.70
N ARG A 107 1.61 13.57 -14.41
CA ARG A 107 1.68 14.62 -15.45
C ARG A 107 2.69 14.31 -16.54
N PHE A 108 3.81 13.69 -16.17
CA PHE A 108 4.80 13.26 -17.16
C PHE A 108 4.20 12.19 -18.07
N PHE A 109 3.55 11.17 -17.51
CA PHE A 109 2.91 10.11 -18.28
C PHE A 109 1.78 10.63 -19.18
N GLN A 110 0.93 11.51 -18.67
CA GLN A 110 -0.11 12.17 -19.46
C GLN A 110 0.46 12.97 -20.64
N ARG A 111 1.61 13.62 -20.46
CA ARG A 111 2.28 14.34 -21.53
C ARG A 111 2.74 13.41 -22.65
N ILE A 112 3.25 12.22 -22.30
CA ILE A 112 3.61 11.20 -23.29
C ILE A 112 2.35 10.73 -24.02
N ILE A 113 1.31 10.31 -23.32
CA ILE A 113 0.06 9.82 -23.91
C ILE A 113 -0.55 10.87 -24.85
N LYS A 114 -0.56 12.15 -24.47
CA LYS A 114 -1.04 13.24 -25.34
C LYS A 114 -0.26 13.34 -26.65
N ALA A 115 1.04 13.02 -26.66
CA ALA A 115 1.83 13.00 -27.88
C ALA A 115 1.50 11.79 -28.79
N PHE A 116 0.90 10.73 -28.22
CA PHE A 116 0.59 9.47 -28.88
C PHE A 116 -0.91 9.18 -29.05
N THR A 117 -1.77 10.18 -28.91
CA THR A 117 -3.22 10.02 -28.99
C THR A 117 -3.70 9.37 -30.30
N ARG A 118 -3.03 9.66 -31.44
CA ARG A 118 -3.36 9.06 -32.74
C ARG A 118 -3.02 7.58 -32.79
N GLU A 119 -1.83 7.21 -32.35
CA GLU A 119 -1.32 5.84 -32.32
C GLU A 119 -2.14 4.96 -31.39
N LEU A 120 -2.61 5.54 -30.30
CA LEU A 120 -3.44 4.88 -29.30
C LEU A 120 -4.93 4.82 -29.68
N GLY A 121 -5.33 5.47 -30.77
CA GLY A 121 -6.76 5.57 -31.16
C GLY A 121 -7.61 6.35 -30.16
N ILE A 122 -7.00 7.17 -29.31
CA ILE A 122 -7.67 7.96 -28.28
C ILE A 122 -8.18 9.26 -28.92
N PHE A 123 -9.40 9.67 -28.54
CA PHE A 123 -9.98 10.93 -29.03
C PHE A 123 -9.09 12.13 -28.66
N PRO A 124 -8.68 12.99 -29.61
CA PRO A 124 -7.71 14.07 -29.38
C PRO A 124 -8.18 15.19 -28.46
N GLY A 125 -9.25 15.07 -27.76
CA GLY A 125 -9.81 16.08 -26.85
C GLY A 125 -10.24 15.50 -25.51
N TYR A 126 -9.74 14.31 -25.16
CA TYR A 126 -10.13 13.68 -23.91
C TYR A 126 -9.76 14.52 -22.69
N ASN A 127 -10.60 14.46 -21.67
CA ASN A 127 -10.34 15.02 -20.36
C ASN A 127 -9.89 13.91 -19.40
N VAL A 128 -8.88 14.22 -18.58
CA VAL A 128 -8.47 13.27 -17.54
C VAL A 128 -9.37 13.43 -16.34
N GLU A 129 -10.07 12.34 -15.98
CA GLU A 129 -10.91 12.29 -14.80
C GLU A 129 -10.10 11.74 -13.61
N LEU A 130 -10.13 12.49 -12.51
CA LEU A 130 -9.44 12.15 -11.27
C LEU A 130 -10.35 11.39 -10.30
N ASP A 131 -11.64 11.62 -10.41
CA ASP A 131 -12.67 11.02 -9.56
C ASP A 131 -13.18 9.72 -10.20
N SER A 132 -12.41 8.66 -10.01
CA SER A 132 -12.80 7.31 -10.45
C SER A 132 -14.06 6.81 -9.73
N ASP A 133 -14.31 7.24 -8.49
CA ASP A 133 -15.45 6.82 -7.70
C ASP A 133 -16.75 7.38 -8.29
N PHE A 134 -16.72 8.61 -8.77
CA PHE A 134 -17.87 9.21 -9.49
C PHE A 134 -18.19 8.40 -10.75
N VAL A 135 -17.19 8.06 -11.56
CA VAL A 135 -17.40 7.26 -12.79
C VAL A 135 -17.93 5.88 -12.44
N LEU A 136 -17.37 5.25 -11.41
CA LEU A 136 -17.81 3.96 -10.92
C LEU A 136 -19.27 3.95 -10.48
N LEU A 137 -19.71 4.95 -9.71
CA LEU A 137 -21.09 5.07 -9.29
C LEU A 137 -22.05 5.21 -10.47
N LYS A 138 -21.66 5.94 -11.54
CA LYS A 138 -22.44 6.02 -12.77
C LYS A 138 -22.54 4.69 -13.51
N ALA A 139 -21.44 3.95 -13.57
CA ALA A 139 -21.42 2.61 -14.15
C ALA A 139 -22.30 1.63 -13.34
N VAL A 140 -22.20 1.66 -12.00
CA VAL A 140 -23.07 0.86 -11.12
C VAL A 140 -24.54 1.18 -11.36
N ASP A 141 -24.91 2.46 -11.49
CA ASP A 141 -26.29 2.86 -11.79
C ASP A 141 -26.76 2.30 -13.13
N LYS A 142 -25.93 2.31 -14.17
CA LYS A 142 -26.25 1.74 -15.49
C LYS A 142 -26.40 0.22 -15.42
N VAL A 143 -25.46 -0.50 -14.77
CA VAL A 143 -25.56 -1.95 -14.57
C VAL A 143 -26.86 -2.31 -13.86
N MET A 144 -27.23 -1.58 -12.80
CA MET A 144 -28.49 -1.83 -12.07
C MET A 144 -29.74 -1.53 -12.91
N GLN A 145 -29.69 -0.59 -13.84
CA GLN A 145 -30.79 -0.35 -14.78
C GLN A 145 -30.95 -1.50 -15.78
N GLN A 146 -29.86 -2.06 -16.28
CA GLN A 146 -29.86 -3.18 -17.23
C GLN A 146 -30.40 -4.49 -16.63
N VAL A 147 -30.41 -4.63 -15.31
CA VAL A 147 -31.00 -5.79 -14.61
C VAL A 147 -32.46 -6.01 -15.02
N LYS A 148 -33.19 -4.96 -15.39
CA LYS A 148 -34.59 -5.04 -15.84
C LYS A 148 -34.74 -5.77 -17.18
N ASP A 149 -33.78 -5.54 -18.07
CA ASP A 149 -33.87 -5.96 -19.48
C ASP A 149 -32.95 -7.16 -19.78
N ASN A 150 -32.03 -7.52 -18.86
CA ASN A 150 -31.12 -8.63 -19.02
C ASN A 150 -31.43 -9.76 -18.03
N PRO A 151 -32.11 -10.84 -18.46
CA PRO A 151 -32.49 -11.96 -17.59
C PRO A 151 -31.27 -12.69 -16.98
N GLY A 152 -30.16 -12.78 -17.71
CA GLY A 152 -28.93 -13.40 -17.22
C GLY A 152 -28.32 -12.62 -16.05
N LEU A 153 -28.21 -11.31 -16.19
CA LEU A 153 -27.71 -10.42 -15.14
C LEU A 153 -28.68 -10.41 -13.94
N LYS A 154 -29.99 -10.39 -14.19
CA LYS A 154 -31.02 -10.47 -13.15
C LYS A 154 -30.87 -11.75 -12.30
N ASN A 155 -30.76 -12.90 -12.95
CA ASN A 155 -30.57 -14.17 -12.24
C ASN A 155 -29.27 -14.18 -11.44
N TRP A 156 -28.18 -13.66 -12.03
CA TRP A 156 -26.86 -13.60 -11.38
C TRP A 156 -26.88 -12.73 -10.13
N ILE A 157 -27.50 -11.55 -10.21
CA ILE A 157 -27.66 -10.65 -9.05
C ILE A 157 -28.61 -11.25 -8.01
N SER A 158 -29.70 -11.91 -8.44
CA SER A 158 -30.63 -12.55 -7.51
C SER A 158 -29.97 -13.69 -6.72
N GLU A 159 -29.12 -14.47 -7.36
CA GLU A 159 -28.35 -15.53 -6.69
C GLU A 159 -27.32 -14.95 -5.73
N LEU A 160 -26.64 -13.84 -6.09
CA LEU A 160 -25.76 -13.10 -5.17
C LEU A 160 -26.54 -12.57 -3.95
N MET A 161 -27.77 -12.07 -4.15
CA MET A 161 -28.62 -11.61 -3.05
C MET A 161 -28.97 -12.74 -2.10
N SER A 162 -29.40 -13.86 -2.65
CA SER A 162 -29.75 -15.05 -1.86
C SER A 162 -28.58 -15.54 -1.01
N SER A 163 -27.41 -15.66 -1.61
CA SER A 163 -26.18 -16.03 -0.90
C SER A 163 -25.84 -15.07 0.24
N ASN A 164 -25.95 -13.74 0.01
CA ASN A 164 -25.69 -12.74 1.05
C ASN A 164 -26.69 -12.79 2.21
N VAL A 165 -27.97 -13.07 1.93
CA VAL A 165 -29.01 -13.21 2.96
C VAL A 165 -28.76 -14.46 3.81
N GLU A 166 -28.41 -15.59 3.19
CA GLU A 166 -28.06 -16.84 3.88
C GLU A 166 -26.87 -16.66 4.81
N GLU A 167 -25.90 -15.83 4.42
CA GLU A 167 -24.70 -15.50 5.21
C GLU A 167 -24.93 -14.38 6.24
N GLY A 168 -26.12 -13.81 6.35
CA GLY A 168 -26.43 -12.71 7.27
C GLY A 168 -25.75 -11.37 6.91
N LYS A 169 -25.32 -11.21 5.65
CA LYS A 169 -24.67 -10.00 5.14
C LYS A 169 -25.69 -8.93 4.71
N SER A 170 -25.23 -7.69 4.58
CA SER A 170 -26.07 -6.53 4.24
C SER A 170 -26.80 -6.66 2.90
N TRP A 171 -28.01 -6.10 2.82
CA TRP A 171 -28.88 -6.00 1.65
C TRP A 171 -28.36 -5.07 0.55
N SER A 172 -27.48 -4.13 0.87
CA SER A 172 -27.09 -3.08 -0.07
C SER A 172 -26.15 -3.63 -1.15
N ILE A 173 -26.75 -4.19 -2.21
CA ILE A 173 -25.99 -4.70 -3.37
C ILE A 173 -25.24 -3.59 -4.06
N LYS A 174 -25.86 -2.42 -4.23
CA LYS A 174 -25.26 -1.28 -4.92
C LYS A 174 -23.96 -0.84 -4.28
N SER A 175 -23.92 -0.74 -2.93
CA SER A 175 -22.69 -0.38 -2.22
C SER A 175 -21.61 -1.47 -2.30
N LYS A 176 -21.99 -2.75 -2.27
CA LYS A 176 -21.04 -3.86 -2.43
C LYS A 176 -20.48 -3.96 -3.84
N ILE A 177 -21.30 -3.73 -4.87
CA ILE A 177 -20.84 -3.69 -6.26
C ILE A 177 -19.90 -2.49 -6.46
N ALA A 178 -20.19 -1.34 -5.84
CA ALA A 178 -19.28 -0.20 -5.88
C ALA A 178 -17.95 -0.49 -5.20
N GLU A 179 -17.97 -1.05 -3.99
CA GLU A 179 -16.76 -1.45 -3.26
C GLU A 179 -15.92 -2.46 -4.06
N LEU A 180 -16.56 -3.45 -4.69
CA LEU A 180 -15.87 -4.37 -5.58
C LEU A 180 -15.32 -3.67 -6.82
N GLY A 181 -16.07 -2.71 -7.35
CA GLY A 181 -15.69 -1.94 -8.55
C GLY A 181 -14.41 -1.12 -8.37
N GLU A 182 -14.05 -0.75 -7.15
CA GLU A 182 -12.76 -0.10 -6.85
C GLU A 182 -11.56 -0.96 -7.28
N GLU A 183 -11.73 -2.30 -7.30
CA GLU A 183 -10.68 -3.22 -7.75
C GLU A 183 -10.34 -3.06 -9.23
N LEU A 184 -11.27 -2.55 -10.06
CA LEU A 184 -11.06 -2.28 -11.50
C LEU A 184 -9.93 -1.27 -11.74
N PHE A 185 -9.71 -0.36 -10.79
CA PHE A 185 -8.73 0.71 -10.91
C PHE A 185 -7.36 0.35 -10.30
N LYS A 186 -7.25 -0.84 -9.73
CA LYS A 186 -5.97 -1.33 -9.16
C LYS A 186 -5.10 -1.98 -10.24
N GLU A 187 -3.79 -1.80 -10.12
CA GLU A 187 -2.81 -2.37 -11.06
C GLU A 187 -2.95 -3.90 -11.19
N ASN A 188 -3.27 -4.59 -10.10
CA ASN A 188 -3.44 -6.04 -10.11
C ASN A 188 -4.54 -6.50 -11.07
N TYR A 189 -5.66 -5.74 -11.17
CA TYR A 189 -6.71 -6.04 -12.14
C TYR A 189 -6.24 -5.81 -13.59
N MET A 190 -5.51 -4.72 -13.82
CA MET A 190 -5.00 -4.35 -15.14
C MET A 190 -3.93 -5.31 -15.67
N LEU A 191 -3.31 -6.11 -14.79
CA LEU A 191 -2.33 -7.13 -15.15
C LEU A 191 -2.95 -8.48 -15.50
N PHE A 192 -4.26 -8.66 -15.33
CA PHE A 192 -4.92 -9.92 -15.73
C PHE A 192 -4.83 -10.11 -17.25
N ASP A 193 -4.51 -11.35 -17.61
CA ASP A 193 -4.52 -11.77 -19.02
C ASP A 193 -5.93 -11.59 -19.62
N LYS A 194 -5.99 -11.08 -20.85
CA LYS A 194 -7.24 -10.87 -21.57
C LYS A 194 -8.08 -12.15 -21.66
N HIS A 195 -7.45 -13.32 -21.83
CA HIS A 195 -8.16 -14.60 -21.86
C HIS A 195 -8.87 -14.91 -20.53
N ILE A 196 -8.32 -14.47 -19.40
CA ILE A 196 -8.95 -14.64 -18.09
C ILE A 196 -10.17 -13.72 -17.98
N LEU A 197 -10.02 -12.46 -18.42
CA LEU A 197 -11.12 -11.49 -18.42
C LEU A 197 -12.26 -11.92 -19.37
N ASP A 198 -11.94 -12.48 -20.53
CA ASP A 198 -12.92 -13.03 -21.47
C ASP A 198 -13.74 -14.18 -20.83
N LYS A 199 -13.09 -15.06 -20.04
CA LYS A 199 -13.79 -16.11 -19.28
C LYS A 199 -14.73 -15.55 -18.21
N PHE A 200 -14.39 -14.42 -17.59
CA PHE A 200 -15.29 -13.77 -16.63
C PHE A 200 -16.53 -13.13 -17.29
N SER A 201 -16.48 -12.90 -18.60
CA SER A 201 -17.65 -12.44 -19.38
C SER A 201 -18.66 -13.57 -19.60
N ASP A 202 -18.21 -14.80 -19.68
CA ASP A 202 -19.04 -16.00 -19.95
C ASP A 202 -19.76 -16.45 -18.69
N LYS A 203 -21.02 -16.05 -18.55
CA LYS A 203 -21.88 -16.40 -17.41
C LYS A 203 -22.14 -17.90 -17.30
N GLU A 204 -22.17 -18.63 -18.43
CA GLU A 204 -22.37 -20.09 -18.44
C GLU A 204 -21.09 -20.80 -17.93
N PHE A 205 -19.92 -20.36 -18.39
CA PHE A 205 -18.65 -20.84 -17.84
C PHE A 205 -18.58 -20.62 -16.33
N LEU A 206 -18.89 -19.44 -15.84
CA LEU A 206 -18.85 -19.12 -14.42
C LEU A 206 -19.82 -19.99 -13.60
N LYS A 207 -21.01 -20.24 -14.13
CA LYS A 207 -22.01 -21.13 -13.50
C LYS A 207 -21.48 -22.55 -13.37
N ASN A 208 -20.93 -23.10 -14.46
CA ASN A 208 -20.36 -24.45 -14.47
C ASN A 208 -19.15 -24.54 -13.52
N TYR A 209 -18.30 -23.52 -13.52
CA TYR A 209 -17.15 -23.45 -12.63
C TYR A 209 -17.56 -23.38 -11.16
N ARG A 210 -18.59 -22.59 -10.84
CA ARG A 210 -19.15 -22.55 -9.48
C ARG A 210 -19.68 -23.91 -9.04
N SER A 211 -20.40 -24.61 -9.91
CA SER A 211 -20.88 -25.96 -9.61
C SER A 211 -19.74 -26.91 -9.29
N PHE A 212 -18.65 -26.84 -10.04
CA PHE A 212 -17.42 -27.59 -9.77
C PHE A 212 -16.81 -27.25 -8.42
N LEU A 213 -16.65 -25.94 -8.11
CA LEU A 213 -16.11 -25.47 -6.84
C LEU A 213 -16.97 -25.92 -5.66
N THR A 214 -18.28 -25.76 -5.76
CA THR A 214 -19.24 -26.19 -4.73
C THR A 214 -19.18 -27.69 -4.50
N ALA A 215 -19.10 -28.49 -5.57
CA ALA A 215 -18.94 -29.94 -5.45
C ALA A 215 -17.63 -30.33 -4.76
N THR A 216 -16.54 -29.59 -5.06
CA THR A 216 -15.23 -29.80 -4.42
C THR A 216 -15.30 -29.52 -2.91
N VAL A 217 -15.91 -28.39 -2.53
CA VAL A 217 -16.11 -28.01 -1.13
C VAL A 217 -16.94 -29.07 -0.41
N GLN A 218 -18.10 -29.45 -0.95
CA GLN A 218 -18.99 -30.45 -0.36
C GLN A 218 -18.30 -31.81 -0.24
N ALA A 219 -17.51 -32.22 -1.22
CA ALA A 219 -16.79 -33.50 -1.18
C ALA A 219 -15.77 -33.53 -0.04
N TYR A 220 -15.05 -32.46 0.21
CA TYR A 220 -14.11 -32.34 1.34
C TYR A 220 -14.86 -32.40 2.68
N GLU A 221 -15.86 -31.53 2.84
CA GLU A 221 -16.65 -31.40 4.07
C GLU A 221 -17.36 -32.70 4.44
N SER A 222 -18.03 -33.35 3.47
CA SER A 222 -18.72 -34.60 3.67
C SER A 222 -17.78 -35.73 4.09
N ARG A 223 -16.59 -35.80 3.51
CA ARG A 223 -15.59 -36.82 3.88
C ARG A 223 -15.08 -36.63 5.29
N GLN A 224 -14.76 -35.38 5.67
CA GLN A 224 -14.28 -35.05 7.01
C GLN A 224 -15.37 -35.30 8.06
N ALA A 225 -16.59 -34.84 7.79
CA ALA A 225 -17.73 -35.06 8.66
C ALA A 225 -18.06 -36.55 8.84
N ALA A 226 -17.96 -37.37 7.79
CA ALA A 226 -18.19 -38.82 7.87
C ALA A 226 -17.24 -39.52 8.84
N ILE A 227 -15.94 -39.18 8.79
CA ILE A 227 -14.94 -39.70 9.74
C ILE A 227 -15.28 -39.24 11.18
N GLY A 228 -15.67 -37.95 11.32
CA GLY A 228 -16.14 -37.42 12.60
C GLY A 228 -17.36 -38.17 13.16
N GLN A 229 -18.34 -38.48 12.30
CA GLN A 229 -19.53 -39.27 12.68
C GLN A 229 -19.16 -40.67 13.10
N GLU A 230 -18.26 -41.37 12.38
CA GLU A 230 -17.76 -42.69 12.76
C GLU A 230 -17.11 -42.64 14.15
N ALA A 231 -16.26 -41.68 14.41
CA ALA A 231 -15.61 -41.49 15.71
C ALA A 231 -16.64 -41.26 16.85
N ILE A 232 -17.62 -40.38 16.62
CA ILE A 232 -18.68 -40.11 17.60
C ILE A 232 -19.56 -41.33 17.80
N GLY A 233 -19.87 -42.09 16.74
CA GLY A 233 -20.60 -43.36 16.82
C GLY A 233 -19.88 -44.36 17.73
N LEU A 234 -18.58 -44.54 17.55
CA LEU A 234 -17.74 -45.40 18.38
C LEU A 234 -17.70 -44.93 19.85
N ILE A 235 -17.60 -43.63 20.10
CA ILE A 235 -17.62 -43.07 21.46
C ILE A 235 -18.97 -43.38 22.14
N ARG A 236 -20.08 -43.18 21.44
CA ARG A 236 -21.43 -43.39 21.96
C ARG A 236 -21.75 -44.88 22.19
N SER A 237 -21.28 -45.78 21.34
CA SER A 237 -21.49 -47.23 21.50
C SER A 237 -20.89 -47.79 22.78
N GLU A 238 -19.81 -47.15 23.27
CA GLU A 238 -19.17 -47.50 24.55
C GLU A 238 -19.74 -46.71 25.76
N GLY A 239 -20.84 -46.01 25.57
CA GLY A 239 -21.49 -45.21 26.62
C GLY A 239 -20.65 -44.04 27.13
N LEU A 240 -19.81 -43.49 26.24
CA LEU A 240 -18.92 -42.36 26.55
C LEU A 240 -19.48 -41.07 25.95
N GLU A 241 -19.14 -39.95 26.62
CA GLU A 241 -19.41 -38.60 26.16
C GLU A 241 -18.11 -37.82 25.96
N GLN A 242 -18.20 -36.69 25.27
CA GLN A 242 -17.06 -35.80 25.05
C GLN A 242 -16.34 -35.41 26.35
N THR A 243 -17.08 -35.27 27.44
CA THR A 243 -16.60 -34.85 28.77
C THR A 243 -15.77 -35.92 29.49
N ASP A 244 -15.89 -37.19 29.10
CA ASP A 244 -15.12 -38.31 29.67
C ASP A 244 -13.65 -38.28 29.23
N PHE A 245 -13.38 -37.60 28.12
CA PHE A 245 -12.04 -37.51 27.56
C PHE A 245 -11.25 -36.36 28.17
N LYS A 246 -9.93 -36.47 28.15
CA LYS A 246 -9.02 -35.45 28.65
C LYS A 246 -9.22 -34.13 27.90
N GLY A 247 -9.49 -33.06 28.65
CA GLY A 247 -9.74 -31.71 28.13
C GLY A 247 -11.15 -31.52 27.58
N GLY A 248 -12.01 -32.56 27.48
CA GLY A 248 -13.40 -32.43 27.06
C GLY A 248 -13.57 -31.59 25.78
N LYS A 249 -14.26 -30.47 25.89
CA LYS A 249 -14.47 -29.51 24.75
C LYS A 249 -13.18 -28.83 24.25
N ALA A 250 -12.09 -28.83 25.03
CA ALA A 250 -10.81 -28.30 24.63
C ALA A 250 -9.77 -29.38 24.27
N GLY A 251 -10.14 -30.68 24.44
CA GLY A 251 -9.30 -31.83 24.12
C GLY A 251 -9.33 -32.23 22.64
N CYS A 252 -8.47 -33.19 22.25
CA CYS A 252 -8.37 -33.66 20.87
C CYS A 252 -9.69 -34.26 20.36
N VAL A 253 -10.49 -34.90 21.23
CA VAL A 253 -11.79 -35.48 20.91
C VAL A 253 -12.78 -34.44 20.35
N SER A 254 -12.66 -33.19 20.76
CA SER A 254 -13.57 -32.12 20.34
C SER A 254 -13.55 -31.86 18.84
N TYR A 255 -12.46 -32.20 18.17
CA TYR A 255 -12.33 -31.98 16.74
C TYR A 255 -13.34 -32.79 15.91
N PHE A 256 -13.62 -34.04 16.30
CA PHE A 256 -14.68 -34.81 15.67
C PHE A 256 -16.05 -34.13 15.76
N TYR A 257 -16.38 -33.57 16.92
CA TYR A 257 -17.64 -32.84 17.12
C TYR A 257 -17.70 -31.56 16.33
N LYS A 258 -16.56 -30.85 16.17
CA LYS A 258 -16.48 -29.66 15.33
C LYS A 258 -16.74 -29.96 13.86
N LEU A 259 -16.12 -31.03 13.32
CA LEU A 259 -16.32 -31.45 11.93
C LEU A 259 -17.77 -31.82 11.64
N VAL A 260 -18.43 -32.54 12.56
CA VAL A 260 -19.85 -32.92 12.42
C VAL A 260 -20.77 -31.70 12.57
N ALA A 261 -20.35 -30.67 13.31
CA ALA A 261 -21.05 -29.38 13.43
C ALA A 261 -20.79 -28.42 12.26
N GLY A 262 -20.04 -28.85 11.22
CA GLY A 262 -19.73 -28.02 10.05
C GLY A 262 -18.58 -27.01 10.25
N ASN A 263 -17.77 -27.23 11.29
CA ASN A 263 -16.56 -26.39 11.48
C ASN A 263 -15.33 -27.20 11.04
N PHE A 264 -14.73 -26.75 9.93
CA PHE A 264 -13.57 -27.36 9.26
C PHE A 264 -12.29 -26.54 9.43
N ASP A 265 -12.20 -25.76 10.51
CA ASP A 265 -11.00 -24.95 10.81
C ASP A 265 -9.76 -25.81 11.03
N GLU A 266 -8.62 -25.18 10.95
CA GLU A 266 -7.30 -25.80 11.15
C GLU A 266 -7.22 -26.58 12.48
N PRO A 267 -6.70 -27.83 12.47
CA PRO A 267 -6.51 -28.62 13.68
C PRO A 267 -5.42 -28.01 14.57
N THR A 268 -5.79 -27.78 15.83
CA THR A 268 -4.87 -27.21 16.83
C THR A 268 -3.71 -28.18 17.17
N ALA A 269 -2.64 -27.67 17.76
CA ALA A 269 -1.52 -28.49 18.25
C ALA A 269 -1.97 -29.62 19.19
N THR A 270 -3.04 -29.40 20.00
CA THR A 270 -3.63 -30.42 20.87
C THR A 270 -4.25 -31.55 20.05
N VAL A 271 -4.91 -31.24 18.95
CA VAL A 271 -5.50 -32.23 18.03
C VAL A 271 -4.40 -33.02 17.35
N ARG A 272 -3.38 -32.37 16.81
CA ARG A 272 -2.23 -33.04 16.17
C ARG A 272 -1.50 -33.97 17.14
N LYS A 273 -1.32 -33.54 18.40
CA LYS A 273 -0.75 -34.40 19.46
C LYS A 273 -1.63 -35.61 19.76
N GLY A 274 -2.97 -35.46 19.70
CA GLY A 274 -3.91 -36.56 19.92
C GLY A 274 -3.77 -37.72 18.92
N ALA A 275 -3.36 -37.45 17.70
CA ALA A 275 -3.10 -38.49 16.70
C ALA A 275 -1.85 -39.34 17.00
N GLN A 276 -0.90 -38.79 17.78
CA GLN A 276 0.41 -39.42 18.04
C GLN A 276 0.54 -40.01 19.46
N ASP A 277 -0.21 -39.48 20.44
CA ASP A 277 -0.03 -39.78 21.86
C ASP A 277 -1.36 -40.17 22.51
N SER A 278 -1.48 -41.45 22.91
CA SER A 278 -2.64 -41.96 23.64
C SER A 278 -2.86 -41.27 25.00
N ALA A 279 -1.82 -40.71 25.62
CA ALA A 279 -1.96 -39.97 26.87
C ALA A 279 -2.67 -38.61 26.69
N ALA A 280 -2.91 -38.19 25.46
CA ALA A 280 -3.71 -36.99 25.15
C ALA A 280 -5.24 -37.26 25.29
N TRP A 281 -5.70 -38.50 25.32
CA TRP A 281 -7.10 -38.89 25.33
C TRP A 281 -7.71 -39.11 26.70
N VAL A 282 -6.89 -39.55 27.68
CA VAL A 282 -7.41 -39.92 29.00
C VAL A 282 -6.51 -39.40 30.13
N THR A 283 -7.09 -38.99 31.24
CA THR A 283 -6.37 -38.68 32.46
C THR A 283 -6.02 -39.94 33.26
N LYS A 284 -4.92 -39.92 34.01
CA LYS A 284 -4.48 -41.08 34.81
C LYS A 284 -5.53 -41.50 35.84
N THR A 285 -6.34 -40.57 36.32
CA THR A 285 -7.35 -40.75 37.38
C THR A 285 -8.77 -40.94 36.84
N SER A 286 -8.98 -41.02 35.55
CA SER A 286 -10.32 -41.19 34.96
C SER A 286 -10.91 -42.56 35.28
N PRO A 287 -12.15 -42.65 35.79
CA PRO A 287 -12.85 -43.93 36.01
C PRO A 287 -13.15 -44.67 34.71
N ARG A 288 -13.20 -43.96 33.56
CA ARG A 288 -13.45 -44.52 32.22
C ARG A 288 -12.16 -44.91 31.48
N LYS A 289 -10.99 -44.91 32.16
CA LYS A 289 -9.68 -45.13 31.55
C LYS A 289 -9.60 -46.46 30.75
N ALA A 290 -10.15 -47.56 31.25
CA ALA A 290 -10.11 -48.84 30.57
C ALA A 290 -10.92 -48.79 29.27
N THR A 291 -12.15 -48.26 29.32
CA THR A 291 -13.06 -48.14 28.18
C THR A 291 -12.51 -47.18 27.12
N ILE A 292 -11.96 -46.03 27.52
CA ILE A 292 -11.29 -45.10 26.58
C ILE A 292 -10.07 -45.77 25.97
N GLY A 293 -9.30 -46.53 26.78
CA GLY A 293 -8.11 -47.20 26.31
C GLY A 293 -8.38 -48.26 25.23
N SER A 294 -9.54 -48.97 25.30
CA SER A 294 -9.91 -49.98 24.28
C SER A 294 -10.21 -49.35 22.90
N ILE A 295 -10.84 -48.16 22.85
CA ILE A 295 -11.23 -47.53 21.59
C ILE A 295 -10.18 -46.49 21.11
N CYS A 296 -9.25 -46.07 21.97
CA CYS A 296 -8.25 -45.07 21.68
C CYS A 296 -7.43 -45.33 20.39
N PRO A 297 -6.96 -46.57 20.12
CA PRO A 297 -6.22 -46.85 18.88
C PRO A 297 -7.02 -46.54 17.62
N ARG A 298 -8.34 -46.87 17.62
CA ARG A 298 -9.22 -46.58 16.47
C ARG A 298 -9.47 -45.07 16.34
N LEU A 299 -9.73 -44.39 17.45
CA LEU A 299 -9.89 -42.92 17.46
C LEU A 299 -8.65 -42.19 16.96
N MET A 300 -7.46 -42.66 17.37
CA MET A 300 -6.19 -42.13 16.89
C MET A 300 -6.02 -42.32 15.39
N GLN A 301 -6.39 -43.52 14.87
CA GLN A 301 -6.33 -43.78 13.43
C GLN A 301 -7.28 -42.86 12.66
N LEU A 302 -8.54 -42.72 13.11
CA LEU A 302 -9.51 -41.80 12.49
C LEU A 302 -9.03 -40.34 12.51
N LEU A 303 -8.42 -39.94 13.62
CA LEU A 303 -7.84 -38.60 13.73
C LEU A 303 -6.66 -38.40 12.78
N GLN A 304 -5.81 -39.44 12.64
CA GLN A 304 -4.70 -39.38 11.67
C GLN A 304 -5.20 -39.33 10.23
N ASP A 305 -6.27 -40.04 9.89
CA ASP A 305 -6.89 -39.99 8.56
C ASP A 305 -7.45 -38.60 8.25
N ILE A 306 -8.06 -37.94 9.25
CA ILE A 306 -8.50 -36.53 9.15
C ILE A 306 -7.31 -35.61 8.90
N LEU A 307 -6.23 -35.75 9.69
CA LEU A 307 -5.04 -34.89 9.58
C LEU A 307 -4.30 -35.07 8.25
N ASN A 308 -4.18 -36.33 7.77
CA ASN A 308 -3.56 -36.58 6.47
C ASN A 308 -4.32 -35.90 5.33
N ARG A 309 -5.67 -35.95 5.37
CA ARG A 309 -6.50 -35.22 4.39
C ARG A 309 -6.41 -33.70 4.54
N PHE A 310 -6.36 -33.22 5.78
CA PHE A 310 -6.16 -31.82 6.04
C PHE A 310 -4.83 -31.36 5.41
N ASP A 311 -3.74 -32.03 5.70
CA ASP A 311 -2.42 -31.64 5.21
C ASP A 311 -2.29 -31.74 3.67
N GLN A 312 -3.09 -32.60 3.01
CA GLN A 312 -3.09 -32.77 1.55
C GLN A 312 -4.06 -31.82 0.83
N ASP A 313 -5.30 -31.69 1.32
CA ASP A 313 -6.41 -31.15 0.55
C ASP A 313 -6.92 -29.79 1.09
N TYR A 314 -6.53 -29.38 2.30
CA TYR A 314 -7.12 -28.19 2.95
C TYR A 314 -6.89 -26.89 2.18
N SER A 315 -5.68 -26.67 1.65
CA SER A 315 -5.39 -25.49 0.86
C SER A 315 -6.25 -25.42 -0.41
N TYR A 316 -6.48 -26.57 -1.04
CA TYR A 316 -7.34 -26.69 -2.20
C TYR A 316 -8.83 -26.46 -1.85
N TYR A 317 -9.29 -27.06 -0.75
CA TYR A 317 -10.62 -26.81 -0.19
C TYR A 317 -10.85 -25.33 0.13
N LEU A 318 -9.91 -24.71 0.83
CA LEU A 318 -10.01 -23.28 1.21
C LEU A 318 -10.04 -22.38 -0.02
N SER A 319 -9.18 -22.64 -1.01
CA SER A 319 -9.16 -21.93 -2.28
C SER A 319 -10.48 -22.07 -3.05
N ALA A 320 -11.01 -23.30 -3.13
CA ALA A 320 -12.28 -23.57 -3.79
C ALA A 320 -13.46 -22.86 -3.11
N ARG A 321 -13.47 -22.83 -1.78
CA ARG A 321 -14.46 -22.12 -0.97
C ARG A 321 -14.39 -20.61 -1.19
N MET A 322 -13.19 -20.03 -1.06
CA MET A 322 -12.99 -18.58 -1.28
C MET A 322 -13.38 -18.14 -2.69
N LEU A 323 -13.01 -18.94 -3.71
CA LEU A 323 -13.41 -18.66 -5.10
C LEU A 323 -14.92 -18.77 -5.28
N SER A 324 -15.56 -19.82 -4.74
CA SER A 324 -17.01 -20.02 -4.84
C SER A 324 -17.78 -18.85 -4.23
N ASP A 325 -17.36 -18.38 -3.06
CA ASP A 325 -18.01 -17.28 -2.32
C ASP A 325 -17.92 -15.92 -3.07
N ASN A 326 -16.87 -15.73 -3.88
CA ASN A 326 -16.62 -14.48 -4.60
C ASN A 326 -16.96 -14.54 -6.10
N LEU A 327 -17.36 -15.70 -6.63
CA LEU A 327 -17.51 -15.87 -8.08
C LEU A 327 -18.62 -15.00 -8.69
N TYR A 328 -19.71 -14.79 -7.97
CA TYR A 328 -20.78 -13.88 -8.41
C TYR A 328 -20.30 -12.43 -8.53
N GLN A 329 -19.45 -12.02 -7.61
CA GLN A 329 -18.85 -10.69 -7.62
C GLN A 329 -17.94 -10.53 -8.84
N LEU A 330 -17.09 -11.52 -9.13
CA LEU A 330 -16.23 -11.51 -10.32
C LEU A 330 -17.04 -11.45 -11.63
N GLY A 331 -18.18 -12.15 -11.69
CA GLY A 331 -19.06 -12.08 -12.86
C GLY A 331 -19.67 -10.70 -13.11
N ILE A 332 -19.93 -9.92 -12.06
CA ILE A 332 -20.45 -8.54 -12.16
C ILE A 332 -19.33 -7.57 -12.48
N LEU A 333 -18.12 -7.85 -12.04
CA LEU A 333 -16.97 -6.96 -12.21
C LEU A 333 -16.69 -6.68 -13.69
N ASN A 334 -16.82 -7.68 -14.56
CA ASN A 334 -16.65 -7.46 -15.99
C ASN A 334 -17.78 -6.61 -16.60
N ASP A 335 -19.04 -6.83 -16.21
CA ASP A 335 -20.15 -5.99 -16.67
C ASP A 335 -19.92 -4.54 -16.26
N LEU A 336 -19.47 -4.34 -15.04
CA LEU A 336 -19.13 -3.02 -14.50
C LEU A 336 -17.96 -2.38 -15.27
N TYR A 337 -16.92 -3.16 -15.60
CA TYR A 337 -15.80 -2.69 -16.42
C TYR A 337 -16.27 -2.17 -17.78
N GLN A 338 -17.15 -2.91 -18.47
CA GLN A 338 -17.69 -2.49 -19.77
C GLN A 338 -18.47 -1.18 -19.64
N GLU A 339 -19.29 -1.01 -18.59
CA GLU A 339 -20.04 0.22 -18.38
C GLU A 339 -19.15 1.42 -18.00
N VAL A 340 -18.07 1.18 -17.24
CA VAL A 340 -17.05 2.22 -16.98
C VAL A 340 -16.43 2.68 -18.30
N ARG A 341 -16.05 1.75 -19.18
CA ARG A 341 -15.48 2.08 -20.50
C ARG A 341 -16.47 2.83 -21.37
N ALA A 342 -17.69 2.32 -21.48
CA ALA A 342 -18.74 2.96 -22.26
C ALA A 342 -19.05 4.40 -21.77
N TYR A 343 -19.07 4.62 -20.46
CA TYR A 343 -19.25 5.95 -19.90
C TYR A 343 -18.08 6.88 -20.22
N CYS A 344 -16.85 6.39 -20.08
CA CYS A 344 -15.65 7.16 -20.42
C CYS A 344 -15.63 7.54 -21.91
N ASP A 345 -15.96 6.61 -22.81
CA ASP A 345 -16.01 6.85 -24.25
C ASP A 345 -17.12 7.87 -24.61
N GLU A 346 -18.33 7.71 -24.02
CA GLU A 346 -19.44 8.64 -24.23
C GLU A 346 -19.10 10.09 -23.84
N LYS A 347 -18.35 10.24 -22.76
CA LYS A 347 -17.98 11.56 -22.21
C LYS A 347 -16.61 12.07 -22.66
N GLY A 348 -15.87 11.31 -23.45
CA GLY A 348 -14.50 11.64 -23.84
C GLY A 348 -13.56 11.75 -22.64
N LEU A 349 -13.71 10.86 -21.67
CA LEU A 349 -12.91 10.81 -20.44
C LEU A 349 -11.82 9.74 -20.53
N MET A 350 -10.71 10.00 -19.84
CA MET A 350 -9.68 9.03 -19.55
C MET A 350 -9.45 9.02 -18.04
N LEU A 351 -9.55 7.86 -17.41
CA LEU A 351 -9.25 7.74 -15.98
C LEU A 351 -7.75 7.87 -15.73
N LEU A 352 -7.39 8.51 -14.63
CA LEU A 352 -5.98 8.63 -14.24
C LEU A 352 -5.32 7.26 -14.03
N SER A 353 -6.05 6.30 -13.49
CA SER A 353 -5.60 4.91 -13.31
C SER A 353 -5.17 4.24 -14.63
N ASP A 354 -5.83 4.55 -15.73
CA ASP A 354 -5.53 3.96 -17.05
C ASP A 354 -4.21 4.46 -17.63
N THR A 355 -3.81 5.66 -17.26
CA THR A 355 -2.63 6.34 -17.81
C THR A 355 -1.39 5.46 -17.75
N THR A 356 -1.16 4.82 -16.60
CA THR A 356 0.02 3.99 -16.38
C THR A 356 0.01 2.72 -17.24
N HIS A 357 -1.15 2.10 -17.37
CA HIS A 357 -1.33 0.89 -18.18
C HIS A 357 -1.20 1.18 -19.69
N ILE A 358 -1.83 2.21 -20.17
CA ILE A 358 -1.76 2.65 -21.57
C ILE A 358 -0.31 2.96 -21.94
N LEU A 359 0.41 3.67 -21.08
CA LEU A 359 1.82 3.96 -21.30
C LEU A 359 2.67 2.69 -21.31
N ASN A 360 2.36 1.71 -20.46
CA ASN A 360 3.08 0.44 -20.43
C ASN A 360 2.95 -0.32 -21.76
N MET A 361 1.74 -0.39 -22.34
CA MET A 361 1.53 -0.98 -23.65
C MET A 361 2.33 -0.22 -24.72
N LEU A 362 2.29 1.10 -24.69
CA LEU A 362 2.99 1.95 -25.66
C LEU A 362 4.51 1.79 -25.62
N ILE A 363 5.08 1.66 -24.41
CA ILE A 363 6.54 1.45 -24.22
C ILE A 363 6.93 0.03 -24.64
N ALA A 364 6.07 -0.96 -24.43
CA ALA A 364 6.37 -2.35 -24.81
C ALA A 364 6.49 -2.51 -26.34
N ASP A 365 5.74 -1.71 -27.10
CA ASP A 365 5.65 -1.80 -28.56
C ASP A 365 6.61 -0.85 -29.30
N ASN A 366 7.24 0.11 -28.59
CA ASN A 366 8.04 1.17 -29.21
C ASN A 366 9.42 1.33 -28.55
N ASP A 367 10.39 1.83 -29.33
CA ASP A 367 11.70 2.24 -28.81
C ASP A 367 11.60 3.51 -27.97
N THR A 368 12.39 3.59 -26.89
CA THR A 368 12.49 4.75 -26.01
C THR A 368 12.91 6.03 -26.75
N SER A 369 13.77 5.92 -27.75
CA SER A 369 14.20 7.04 -28.58
C SER A 369 13.02 7.67 -29.32
N PHE A 370 12.12 6.86 -29.85
CA PHE A 370 10.91 7.30 -30.53
C PHE A 370 9.92 8.01 -29.59
N LEU A 371 9.82 7.53 -28.34
CA LEU A 371 9.00 8.20 -27.32
C LEU A 371 9.49 9.62 -27.02
N PHE A 372 10.79 9.82 -26.90
CA PHE A 372 11.38 11.13 -26.65
C PHE A 372 11.25 12.06 -27.86
N GLU A 373 11.46 11.56 -29.06
CA GLU A 373 11.32 12.32 -30.30
C GLU A 373 9.90 12.88 -30.44
N LYS A 374 8.88 12.05 -30.25
CA LYS A 374 7.48 12.46 -30.28
C LYS A 374 7.11 13.48 -29.23
N CYS A 375 7.66 13.34 -28.01
CA CYS A 375 7.44 14.30 -26.93
C CYS A 375 8.18 15.64 -27.12
N GLY A 376 9.06 15.72 -28.14
CA GLY A 376 9.85 16.91 -28.43
C GLY A 376 10.88 17.27 -27.37
N ASN A 377 11.22 16.35 -26.48
CA ASN A 377 12.24 16.50 -25.44
C ASN A 377 13.02 15.22 -25.27
N TYR A 378 14.32 15.37 -25.17
CA TYR A 378 15.25 14.27 -24.89
C TYR A 378 15.78 14.42 -23.47
N TYR A 379 15.41 13.50 -22.58
CA TYR A 379 15.85 13.53 -21.19
C TYR A 379 17.09 12.66 -20.98
N LYS A 380 18.20 13.31 -20.65
CA LYS A 380 19.49 12.65 -20.38
C LYS A 380 19.62 12.28 -18.90
N HIS A 381 19.12 13.13 -18.01
CA HIS A 381 19.24 12.97 -16.57
C HIS A 381 17.87 12.79 -15.96
N LEU A 382 17.68 11.70 -15.23
CA LEU A 382 16.44 11.43 -14.52
C LEU A 382 16.65 11.54 -13.01
N MET A 383 15.74 12.24 -12.35
CA MET A 383 15.74 12.42 -10.90
C MET A 383 14.36 12.06 -10.37
N ILE A 384 14.26 11.02 -9.53
CA ILE A 384 12.99 10.52 -9.01
C ILE A 384 12.98 10.69 -7.50
N ASP A 385 12.09 11.55 -7.01
CA ASP A 385 11.88 11.78 -5.56
C ASP A 385 10.71 10.95 -5.02
N GLU A 386 10.71 10.69 -3.72
CA GLU A 386 9.73 9.88 -3.00
C GLU A 386 9.47 8.52 -3.68
N PHE A 387 10.54 7.87 -4.12
CA PHE A 387 10.48 6.65 -4.94
C PHE A 387 9.79 5.48 -4.23
N GLN A 388 9.76 5.45 -2.89
CA GLN A 388 9.05 4.41 -2.12
C GLN A 388 7.54 4.39 -2.37
N ASP A 389 6.98 5.46 -2.94
CA ASP A 389 5.56 5.56 -3.28
C ASP A 389 5.27 5.23 -4.75
N THR A 390 6.30 4.92 -5.53
CA THR A 390 6.20 4.51 -6.93
C THR A 390 5.63 3.10 -7.02
N SER A 391 4.68 2.88 -7.93
CA SER A 391 4.12 1.55 -8.16
C SER A 391 5.01 0.69 -9.09
N GLY A 392 4.78 -0.63 -9.05
CA GLY A 392 5.48 -1.57 -9.93
C GLY A 392 5.28 -1.23 -11.41
N MET A 393 4.08 -0.83 -11.80
CA MET A 393 3.77 -0.46 -13.19
C MET A 393 4.38 0.89 -13.58
N GLN A 394 4.36 1.87 -12.67
CA GLN A 394 5.06 3.14 -12.89
C GLN A 394 6.56 2.93 -13.08
N TRP A 395 7.17 2.09 -12.25
CA TRP A 395 8.57 1.74 -12.41
C TRP A 395 8.85 1.03 -13.72
N LYS A 396 7.99 0.10 -14.13
CA LYS A 396 8.11 -0.59 -15.43
C LYS A 396 8.12 0.40 -16.60
N ASN A 397 7.40 1.51 -16.48
CA ASN A 397 7.39 2.60 -17.46
C ASN A 397 8.65 3.48 -17.40
N PHE A 398 9.21 3.73 -16.23
CA PHE A 398 10.45 4.51 -16.09
C PHE A 398 11.71 3.73 -16.43
N ARG A 399 11.73 2.42 -16.16
CA ARG A 399 12.91 1.59 -16.30
C ARG A 399 13.58 1.69 -17.67
N PRO A 400 12.87 1.63 -18.82
CA PRO A 400 13.50 1.79 -20.14
C PRO A 400 14.17 3.16 -20.32
N LEU A 401 13.58 4.24 -19.78
CA LEU A 401 14.15 5.58 -19.82
C LEU A 401 15.44 5.65 -18.99
N VAL A 402 15.46 5.02 -17.83
CA VAL A 402 16.64 4.93 -16.96
C VAL A 402 17.73 4.11 -17.65
N VAL A 403 17.40 2.96 -18.23
CA VAL A 403 18.36 2.13 -18.98
C VAL A 403 18.99 2.92 -20.13
N ASN A 404 18.19 3.64 -20.91
CA ASN A 404 18.67 4.47 -22.01
C ASN A 404 19.64 5.55 -21.53
N SER A 405 19.25 6.33 -20.51
CA SER A 405 20.08 7.37 -19.88
C SER A 405 21.45 6.80 -19.44
N LEU A 406 21.43 5.66 -18.73
CA LEU A 406 22.65 5.03 -18.23
C LEU A 406 23.53 4.47 -19.35
N SER A 407 22.94 3.91 -20.40
CA SER A 407 23.66 3.37 -21.57
C SER A 407 24.44 4.45 -22.32
N GLU A 408 23.90 5.67 -22.32
CA GLU A 408 24.56 6.82 -22.93
C GLU A 408 25.57 7.52 -21.99
N GLY A 409 25.78 6.96 -20.80
CA GLY A 409 26.75 7.49 -19.83
C GLY A 409 26.23 8.62 -18.95
N TYR A 410 24.93 8.95 -19.01
CA TYR A 410 24.35 10.00 -18.14
C TYR A 410 24.05 9.46 -16.74
N ARG A 411 23.67 10.37 -15.85
CA ARG A 411 23.38 10.06 -14.45
C ARG A 411 21.88 10.04 -14.18
N THR A 412 21.46 9.05 -13.44
CA THR A 412 20.11 8.94 -12.89
C THR A 412 20.18 8.89 -11.37
N MET A 413 19.33 9.64 -10.69
CA MET A 413 19.23 9.67 -9.24
C MET A 413 17.85 9.26 -8.76
N ILE A 414 17.80 8.31 -7.85
CA ILE A 414 16.59 7.85 -7.17
C ILE A 414 16.72 8.17 -5.68
N VAL A 415 15.72 8.83 -5.12
CA VAL A 415 15.72 9.23 -3.71
C VAL A 415 14.43 8.77 -3.03
N GLY A 416 14.54 8.22 -1.83
CA GLY A 416 13.35 7.81 -1.09
C GLY A 416 13.66 7.32 0.33
N ASP A 417 12.58 6.99 1.04
CA ASP A 417 12.62 6.41 2.38
C ASP A 417 11.56 5.30 2.50
N VAL A 418 12.02 4.06 2.51
CA VAL A 418 11.14 2.87 2.65
C VAL A 418 10.19 3.00 3.84
N LYS A 419 10.66 3.60 4.94
CA LYS A 419 9.90 3.79 6.18
C LYS A 419 8.78 4.84 6.09
N GLN A 420 8.79 5.65 5.03
CA GLN A 420 7.77 6.67 4.73
C GLN A 420 6.77 6.23 3.66
N SER A 421 6.81 4.99 3.21
CA SER A 421 5.83 4.46 2.26
C SER A 421 4.46 4.36 2.91
N ILE A 422 3.52 5.21 2.50
CA ILE A 422 2.15 5.28 3.01
C ILE A 422 1.08 5.17 1.90
N TYR A 423 1.51 4.98 0.65
CA TYR A 423 0.63 4.92 -0.51
C TYR A 423 0.46 3.52 -1.09
N ARG A 424 0.55 2.47 -0.25
CA ARG A 424 0.30 1.09 -0.69
C ARG A 424 -1.11 0.90 -1.26
N TRP A 425 -2.08 1.62 -0.76
CA TRP A 425 -3.45 1.65 -1.27
C TRP A 425 -3.56 2.26 -2.68
N ARG A 426 -2.53 3.02 -3.13
CA ARG A 426 -2.32 3.50 -4.51
C ARG A 426 -1.29 2.68 -5.27
N ASN A 427 -1.11 1.41 -4.91
CA ASN A 427 -0.15 0.47 -5.49
C ASN A 427 1.34 0.86 -5.31
N GLY A 428 1.67 1.77 -4.40
CA GLY A 428 3.06 2.06 -4.04
C GLY A 428 3.78 0.82 -3.54
N ASP A 429 4.96 0.54 -4.10
CA ASP A 429 5.75 -0.64 -3.78
C ASP A 429 7.12 -0.24 -3.22
N TRP A 430 7.24 -0.25 -1.91
CA TRP A 430 8.47 0.08 -1.21
C TRP A 430 9.62 -0.91 -1.48
N SER A 431 9.31 -2.16 -1.90
CA SER A 431 10.32 -3.18 -2.19
C SER A 431 11.22 -2.78 -3.36
N LEU A 432 10.70 -1.97 -4.29
CA LEU A 432 11.47 -1.40 -5.39
C LEU A 432 12.69 -0.62 -4.87
N LEU A 433 12.49 0.27 -3.89
CA LEU A 433 13.56 1.06 -3.28
C LEU A 433 14.43 0.22 -2.34
N ALA A 434 13.84 -0.75 -1.66
CA ALA A 434 14.54 -1.54 -0.66
C ALA A 434 15.73 -2.30 -1.27
N ASN A 435 15.48 -3.05 -2.36
CA ASN A 435 16.48 -3.93 -2.97
C ASN A 435 16.26 -4.25 -4.45
N GLU A 436 15.04 -4.09 -5.00
CA GLU A 436 14.77 -4.57 -6.36
C GLU A 436 15.48 -3.75 -7.44
N VAL A 437 15.43 -2.41 -7.36
CA VAL A 437 16.11 -1.55 -8.34
C VAL A 437 17.62 -1.79 -8.29
N GLU A 438 18.20 -1.90 -7.11
CA GLU A 438 19.62 -2.19 -6.93
C GLU A 438 20.01 -3.51 -7.61
N ARG A 439 19.19 -4.55 -7.44
CA ARG A 439 19.37 -5.85 -8.09
C ARG A 439 19.22 -5.77 -9.61
N GLN A 440 18.21 -5.06 -10.10
CA GLN A 440 17.94 -4.93 -11.55
C GLN A 440 19.05 -4.21 -12.32
N PHE A 441 19.75 -3.28 -11.66
CA PHE A 441 20.80 -2.46 -12.27
C PHE A 441 22.22 -2.81 -11.81
N SER A 442 22.40 -3.90 -11.09
CA SER A 442 23.71 -4.32 -10.56
C SER A 442 24.81 -4.40 -11.63
N SER A 443 24.46 -4.79 -12.85
CA SER A 443 25.41 -4.89 -14.00
C SER A 443 25.78 -3.55 -14.62
N LEU A 444 24.99 -2.48 -14.40
CA LEU A 444 25.20 -1.15 -15.00
C LEU A 444 25.90 -0.16 -14.04
N GLY A 445 26.26 -0.60 -12.85
CA GLY A 445 26.93 0.20 -11.83
C GLY A 445 25.94 1.05 -11.02
N VAL A 446 25.67 0.59 -9.79
CA VAL A 446 24.81 1.25 -8.82
C VAL A 446 25.67 1.79 -7.68
N ASN A 447 25.39 3.02 -7.27
CA ASN A 447 25.98 3.64 -6.09
C ASN A 447 24.86 3.91 -5.08
N THR A 448 24.85 3.17 -3.98
CA THR A 448 23.85 3.33 -2.91
C THR A 448 24.41 4.16 -1.77
N VAL A 449 23.75 5.28 -1.48
CA VAL A 449 24.13 6.23 -0.44
C VAL A 449 23.07 6.25 0.65
N ILE A 450 23.47 6.01 1.90
CA ILE A 450 22.58 6.09 3.06
C ILE A 450 22.79 7.43 3.76
N LEU A 451 21.73 8.27 3.80
CA LEU A 451 21.75 9.58 4.48
C LEU A 451 21.44 9.39 5.97
N LYS A 452 22.47 9.36 6.81
CA LYS A 452 22.35 9.10 8.27
C LYS A 452 22.07 10.34 9.12
N ASN A 453 22.32 11.55 8.62
CA ASN A 453 22.19 12.77 9.42
C ASN A 453 20.75 13.26 9.47
N ASN A 454 20.28 13.73 10.63
CA ASN A 454 19.00 14.42 10.75
C ASN A 454 19.21 15.92 10.99
N TRP A 455 18.79 16.73 10.01
CA TRP A 455 18.92 18.18 10.02
C TRP A 455 17.62 18.88 10.44
N ARG A 456 16.53 18.14 10.63
CA ARG A 456 15.19 18.67 10.89
C ARG A 456 14.86 18.75 12.36
N SER A 457 15.10 17.68 13.10
CA SER A 457 14.58 17.48 14.45
C SER A 457 15.62 17.72 15.54
N ALA A 458 15.15 18.07 16.73
CA ALA A 458 15.99 18.18 17.91
C ALA A 458 16.58 16.81 18.33
N PRO A 459 17.72 16.78 19.02
CA PRO A 459 18.38 15.53 19.40
C PRO A 459 17.50 14.57 20.20
N GLU A 460 16.71 15.08 21.13
CA GLU A 460 15.82 14.28 21.98
C GLU A 460 14.78 13.52 21.16
N ILE A 461 14.23 14.17 20.13
CA ILE A 461 13.25 13.55 19.22
C ILE A 461 13.91 12.48 18.36
N VAL A 462 15.10 12.76 17.83
CA VAL A 462 15.85 11.79 17.01
C VAL A 462 16.22 10.57 17.84
N ASN A 463 16.74 10.77 19.05
CA ASN A 463 17.14 9.68 19.93
C ASN A 463 15.94 8.85 20.40
N PHE A 464 14.83 9.51 20.72
CA PHE A 464 13.57 8.82 21.02
C PHE A 464 13.13 7.93 19.85
N ASN A 465 13.05 8.49 18.65
CA ASN A 465 12.65 7.74 17.46
C ASN A 465 13.58 6.58 17.16
N ASN A 466 14.90 6.77 17.27
CA ASN A 466 15.87 5.71 17.08
C ASN A 466 15.59 4.54 18.03
N THR A 467 15.43 4.83 19.32
CA THR A 467 15.20 3.79 20.36
C THR A 467 13.82 3.15 20.21
N PHE A 468 12.80 3.96 19.99
CA PHE A 468 11.41 3.47 19.89
C PHE A 468 11.23 2.52 18.71
N PHE A 469 11.63 2.95 17.51
CA PHE A 469 11.45 2.14 16.31
C PHE A 469 12.35 0.90 16.29
N GLU A 470 13.56 0.96 16.85
CA GLU A 470 14.41 -0.23 16.98
C GLU A 470 13.74 -1.33 17.81
N LYS A 471 13.14 -0.96 18.96
CA LYS A 471 12.40 -1.90 19.79
C LYS A 471 11.09 -2.36 19.16
N ALA A 472 10.33 -1.43 18.59
CA ALA A 472 9.04 -1.74 17.95
C ALA A 472 9.21 -2.69 16.76
N VAL A 473 10.24 -2.51 15.94
CA VAL A 473 10.55 -3.39 14.79
C VAL A 473 10.88 -4.81 15.27
N GLY A 474 11.67 -4.95 16.34
CA GLY A 474 11.95 -6.27 16.93
C GLY A 474 10.68 -6.97 17.39
N MET A 475 9.87 -6.29 18.20
CA MET A 475 8.61 -6.85 18.71
C MET A 475 7.62 -7.21 17.60
N LEU A 476 7.45 -6.35 16.59
CA LEU A 476 6.53 -6.60 15.47
C LEU A 476 7.03 -7.74 14.58
N THR A 477 8.34 -7.88 14.38
CA THR A 477 8.92 -9.00 13.64
C THR A 477 8.64 -10.32 14.36
N ASP A 478 8.86 -10.35 15.68
CA ASP A 478 8.60 -11.55 16.49
C ASP A 478 7.12 -11.95 16.48
N LEU A 479 6.21 -10.97 16.61
CA LEU A 479 4.76 -11.20 16.51
C LEU A 479 4.36 -11.72 15.12
N TYR A 480 4.87 -11.12 14.07
CA TYR A 480 4.59 -11.54 12.69
C TYR A 480 5.05 -12.98 12.41
N ILE A 481 6.25 -13.35 12.90
CA ILE A 481 6.75 -14.72 12.78
C ILE A 481 5.90 -15.70 13.60
N ALA A 482 5.48 -15.31 14.80
CA ALA A 482 4.63 -16.14 15.66
C ALA A 482 3.24 -16.38 15.04
N ASP A 483 2.60 -15.34 14.51
CA ASP A 483 1.29 -15.43 13.84
C ASP A 483 1.34 -16.29 12.57
N ALA A 484 2.47 -16.29 11.87
CA ALA A 484 2.70 -17.12 10.68
C ALA A 484 3.17 -18.56 11.02
N GLY A 485 3.02 -19.01 12.27
CA GLY A 485 3.38 -20.37 12.69
C GLY A 485 4.88 -20.69 12.62
N GLY A 486 5.74 -19.68 12.54
CA GLY A 486 7.19 -19.84 12.43
C GLY A 486 7.69 -20.20 11.02
N GLU A 487 6.80 -20.30 10.04
CA GLU A 487 7.13 -20.68 8.66
C GLU A 487 7.64 -19.52 7.80
N VAL A 488 7.43 -18.27 8.22
CA VAL A 488 7.87 -17.08 7.50
C VAL A 488 9.38 -16.92 7.65
N LYS A 489 10.10 -17.13 6.57
CA LYS A 489 11.57 -16.92 6.49
C LYS A 489 11.94 -15.45 6.25
N GLU A 490 11.01 -14.65 5.81
CA GLU A 490 11.26 -13.26 5.40
C GLU A 490 11.14 -12.31 6.59
N LYS A 491 12.23 -11.66 6.92
CA LYS A 491 12.28 -10.59 7.93
C LYS A 491 11.87 -9.24 7.32
N THR A 492 10.75 -9.21 6.60
CA THR A 492 10.29 -8.06 5.80
C THR A 492 10.23 -6.75 6.59
N ILE A 493 9.75 -6.80 7.84
CA ILE A 493 9.69 -5.61 8.71
C ILE A 493 11.10 -5.15 9.07
N ALA A 494 11.98 -6.06 9.47
CA ALA A 494 13.35 -5.74 9.83
C ALA A 494 14.15 -5.20 8.64
N GLU A 495 13.92 -5.74 7.44
CA GLU A 495 14.56 -5.28 6.19
C GLU A 495 14.12 -3.88 5.80
N ALA A 496 12.81 -3.58 5.91
CA ALA A 496 12.27 -2.24 5.64
C ALA A 496 12.86 -1.16 6.56
N TYR A 497 13.27 -1.55 7.76
CA TYR A 497 13.84 -0.64 8.76
C TYR A 497 15.37 -0.70 8.86
N GLN A 498 16.05 -1.33 7.92
CA GLN A 498 17.52 -1.28 7.85
C GLN A 498 18.03 0.17 7.77
N GLY A 499 19.09 0.48 8.52
CA GLY A 499 19.66 1.82 8.54
C GLY A 499 18.77 2.86 9.26
N LEU A 500 17.93 2.44 10.18
CA LEU A 500 17.02 3.27 10.98
C LEU A 500 17.73 4.39 11.73
N GLN A 501 18.91 4.11 12.30
CA GLN A 501 19.62 5.02 13.19
C GLN A 501 20.03 6.32 12.50
N GLN A 502 19.59 7.45 13.05
CA GLN A 502 19.93 8.79 12.60
C GLN A 502 20.84 9.54 13.58
N ILE A 503 21.69 10.40 13.04
CA ILE A 503 22.60 11.25 13.82
C ILE A 503 22.01 12.68 13.86
N PRO A 504 21.62 13.19 15.04
CA PRO A 504 21.07 14.54 15.15
C PRO A 504 22.15 15.60 14.85
N ARG A 505 21.78 16.61 14.06
CA ARG A 505 22.67 17.74 13.69
C ARG A 505 22.22 19.08 14.27
N LYS A 506 20.95 19.20 14.71
CA LYS A 506 20.48 20.40 15.40
C LYS A 506 21.06 20.49 16.81
N LYS A 507 21.32 21.72 17.24
CA LYS A 507 21.79 22.04 18.60
C LYS A 507 20.64 22.42 19.54
N LYS A 508 19.47 22.82 18.98
CA LYS A 508 18.30 23.23 19.76
C LYS A 508 17.69 22.02 20.45
N LYS A 509 17.47 22.12 21.75
CA LYS A 509 16.82 21.07 22.56
C LYS A 509 15.34 20.94 22.19
N GLY A 510 14.82 19.72 22.29
CA GLY A 510 13.42 19.36 22.21
C GLY A 510 13.01 18.50 23.41
N TYR A 511 11.79 18.03 23.43
CA TYR A 511 11.37 17.02 24.39
C TYR A 511 10.30 16.11 23.77
N VAL A 512 10.09 14.97 24.37
CA VAL A 512 9.03 14.02 24.04
C VAL A 512 8.26 13.76 25.32
N ASP A 513 6.95 13.88 25.25
CA ASP A 513 6.03 13.56 26.33
C ASP A 513 5.06 12.47 25.89
N ILE A 514 4.83 11.47 26.74
CA ILE A 514 3.94 10.35 26.45
C ILE A 514 2.93 10.26 27.59
N VAL A 515 1.69 10.52 27.26
CA VAL A 515 0.58 10.45 28.22
C VAL A 515 -0.32 9.28 27.82
N PHE A 516 -0.54 8.36 28.77
CA PHE A 516 -1.52 7.28 28.62
C PHE A 516 -2.85 7.77 29.17
N GLY A 517 -3.79 8.02 28.28
CA GLY A 517 -5.16 8.40 28.65
C GLY A 517 -6.00 7.20 29.11
N PRO A 518 -7.18 7.45 29.67
CA PRO A 518 -8.14 6.41 29.98
C PRO A 518 -8.62 5.69 28.71
N ASP A 519 -9.16 4.47 28.88
CA ASP A 519 -9.76 3.75 27.75
C ASP A 519 -10.88 4.61 27.11
N LYS A 520 -10.89 4.70 25.79
CA LYS A 520 -11.95 5.41 25.03
C LYS A 520 -13.37 4.93 25.37
N LYS A 521 -13.49 3.66 25.79
CA LYS A 521 -14.78 3.06 26.22
C LYS A 521 -15.16 3.42 27.67
N ALA A 522 -14.25 4.02 28.46
CA ALA A 522 -14.57 4.50 29.77
C ALA A 522 -15.44 5.77 29.68
N GLU A 523 -16.44 5.90 30.57
CA GLU A 523 -17.34 7.03 30.62
C GLU A 523 -16.55 8.35 30.73
N GLY A 524 -16.68 9.24 29.74
CA GLY A 524 -15.96 10.51 29.69
C GLY A 524 -14.49 10.45 29.24
N GLY A 525 -13.95 9.27 28.88
CA GLY A 525 -12.54 9.12 28.51
C GLY A 525 -12.09 9.97 27.31
N GLU A 526 -12.94 10.13 26.30
CA GLU A 526 -12.64 11.00 25.15
C GLU A 526 -12.53 12.48 25.53
N ASN A 527 -13.41 12.97 26.40
CA ASN A 527 -13.40 14.36 26.84
C ASN A 527 -12.15 14.73 27.64
N ILE A 528 -11.58 13.79 28.40
CA ILE A 528 -10.35 14.00 29.15
C ILE A 528 -9.18 14.22 28.17
N ILE A 529 -9.04 13.35 27.14
CA ILE A 529 -7.99 13.46 26.13
C ILE A 529 -8.09 14.78 25.35
N LEU A 530 -9.30 15.21 25.01
CA LEU A 530 -9.54 16.47 24.30
C LEU A 530 -9.26 17.71 25.19
N ALA A 531 -9.56 17.62 26.48
CA ALA A 531 -9.21 18.68 27.44
C ALA A 531 -7.67 18.81 27.61
N ASP A 532 -6.96 17.69 27.68
CA ASP A 532 -5.50 17.67 27.72
C ASP A 532 -4.89 18.30 26.47
N LEU A 533 -5.47 18.04 25.29
CA LEU A 533 -5.03 18.67 24.03
C LEU A 533 -5.08 20.19 24.11
N ILE A 534 -6.17 20.77 24.65
CA ILE A 534 -6.26 22.23 24.83
C ILE A 534 -5.21 22.74 25.82
N ALA A 535 -4.98 22.01 26.92
CA ALA A 535 -3.94 22.38 27.88
C ALA A 535 -2.55 22.41 27.25
N ILE A 536 -2.23 21.42 26.42
CA ILE A 536 -0.96 21.35 25.67
C ILE A 536 -0.83 22.54 24.69
N ILE A 537 -1.88 22.84 23.91
CA ILE A 537 -1.86 23.97 22.97
C ILE A 537 -1.65 25.29 23.72
N ARG A 538 -2.31 25.48 24.85
CA ARG A 538 -2.16 26.68 25.68
C ARG A 538 -0.73 26.82 26.24
N ASP A 539 -0.16 25.73 26.74
CA ASP A 539 1.21 25.70 27.26
C ASP A 539 2.23 26.05 26.16
N ILE A 540 2.09 25.46 24.97
CA ILE A 540 2.96 25.79 23.82
C ILE A 540 2.87 27.28 23.49
N ARG A 541 1.66 27.86 23.46
CA ARG A 541 1.46 29.29 23.19
C ARG A 541 2.06 30.19 24.29
N GLN A 542 1.96 29.79 25.55
CA GLN A 542 2.56 30.54 26.67
C GLN A 542 4.09 30.55 26.59
N ARG A 543 4.68 29.48 26.08
CA ARG A 543 6.13 29.38 25.82
C ARG A 543 6.55 30.11 24.52
N GLY A 544 5.67 30.82 23.81
CA GLY A 544 5.96 31.60 22.62
C GLY A 544 5.80 30.85 21.29
N GLY A 545 5.26 29.62 21.31
CA GLY A 545 4.93 28.88 20.10
C GLY A 545 3.71 29.49 19.38
N GLN A 546 3.70 29.41 18.05
CA GLN A 546 2.60 29.90 17.22
C GLN A 546 1.69 28.74 16.80
N LEU A 547 0.40 28.99 16.58
CA LEU A 547 -0.55 27.96 16.17
C LEU A 547 -0.14 27.26 14.87
N LYS A 548 0.45 27.98 13.93
CA LYS A 548 0.98 27.41 12.67
C LYS A 548 2.11 26.39 12.86
N ASP A 549 2.74 26.36 14.03
CA ASP A 549 3.84 25.45 14.34
C ASP A 549 3.33 24.16 15.01
N ILE A 550 2.00 24.04 15.26
CA ILE A 550 1.37 22.90 15.91
C ILE A 550 0.66 22.06 14.86
N VAL A 551 0.90 20.74 14.89
CA VAL A 551 0.21 19.76 14.07
C VAL A 551 -0.39 18.70 14.99
N ILE A 552 -1.68 18.40 14.79
CA ILE A 552 -2.40 17.33 15.48
C ILE A 552 -2.55 16.18 14.48
N LEU A 553 -1.98 15.03 14.80
CA LEU A 553 -2.11 13.83 14.01
C LEU A 553 -3.10 12.88 14.67
N VAL A 554 -4.02 12.37 13.87
CA VAL A 554 -5.04 11.40 14.27
C VAL A 554 -4.96 10.15 13.38
N ARG A 555 -5.53 9.04 13.83
CA ARG A 555 -5.47 7.79 13.07
C ARG A 555 -6.48 7.74 11.91
N GLY A 556 -7.61 8.42 12.03
CA GLY A 556 -8.65 8.40 11.00
C GLY A 556 -9.49 9.67 10.96
N GLY A 557 -10.22 9.89 9.85
CA GLY A 557 -11.02 11.10 9.63
C GLY A 557 -12.07 11.35 10.71
N LYS A 558 -12.70 10.30 11.26
CA LYS A 558 -13.65 10.43 12.39
C LYS A 558 -13.02 11.06 13.63
N GLU A 559 -11.78 10.73 13.95
CA GLU A 559 -11.05 11.35 15.06
C GLU A 559 -10.68 12.80 14.73
N GLY A 560 -10.35 13.09 13.45
CA GLY A 560 -10.11 14.45 12.98
C GLY A 560 -11.36 15.34 13.14
N ALA A 561 -12.52 14.85 12.72
CA ALA A 561 -13.79 15.54 12.89
C ALA A 561 -14.10 15.78 14.38
N LEU A 562 -13.91 14.77 15.24
CA LEU A 562 -14.12 14.90 16.68
C LEU A 562 -13.25 16.01 17.31
N VAL A 563 -11.97 16.06 16.94
CA VAL A 563 -11.03 17.11 17.40
C VAL A 563 -11.48 18.49 16.89
N ALA A 564 -11.91 18.57 15.62
CA ALA A 564 -12.37 19.83 15.02
C ALA A 564 -13.63 20.34 15.70
N ASP A 565 -14.63 19.47 15.92
CA ASP A 565 -15.88 19.82 16.60
C ASP A 565 -15.62 20.29 18.04
N PHE A 566 -14.73 19.61 18.75
CA PHE A 566 -14.36 19.99 20.12
C PHE A 566 -13.64 21.35 20.17
N LEU A 567 -12.74 21.64 19.23
CA LEU A 567 -12.08 22.94 19.12
C LEU A 567 -13.08 24.05 18.74
N MET A 568 -14.05 23.77 17.87
CA MET A 568 -15.12 24.72 17.53
C MET A 568 -15.99 25.04 18.77
N GLU A 569 -16.38 24.02 19.53
CA GLU A 569 -17.17 24.23 20.75
C GLU A 569 -16.39 25.02 21.80
N TYR A 570 -15.13 24.65 22.03
CA TYR A 570 -14.23 25.41 22.91
C TYR A 570 -14.13 26.88 22.51
N ASN A 571 -14.02 27.17 21.20
CA ASN A 571 -13.86 28.53 20.68
C ASN A 571 -15.11 29.43 20.92
N LYS A 572 -16.30 28.86 21.16
CA LYS A 572 -17.51 29.64 21.45
C LYS A 572 -17.43 30.40 22.78
N THR A 573 -16.68 29.86 23.74
CA THR A 573 -16.59 30.40 25.11
C THR A 573 -15.18 30.86 25.47
N ALA A 574 -14.21 30.66 24.58
CA ALA A 574 -12.81 30.94 24.89
C ALA A 574 -12.45 32.42 24.69
N ASP A 575 -11.80 33.04 25.70
CA ASP A 575 -11.22 34.39 25.58
C ASP A 575 -10.17 34.49 24.46
N ARG A 576 -9.48 33.41 24.18
CA ARG A 576 -8.45 33.32 23.13
C ARG A 576 -8.72 32.10 22.25
N PRO A 577 -9.45 32.24 21.16
CA PRO A 577 -9.79 31.14 20.28
C PRO A 577 -8.55 30.50 19.64
N ILE A 578 -8.64 29.21 19.36
CA ILE A 578 -7.63 28.40 18.68
C ILE A 578 -8.05 28.25 17.21
N GLY A 579 -7.41 29.02 16.33
CA GLY A 579 -7.61 28.84 14.89
C GLY A 579 -6.94 27.54 14.41
N PHE A 580 -7.65 26.76 13.62
CA PHE A 580 -7.15 25.49 13.05
C PHE A 580 -7.62 25.33 11.61
N ILE A 581 -6.96 24.44 10.88
CA ILE A 581 -7.31 24.03 9.52
C ILE A 581 -7.43 22.49 9.52
N SER A 582 -8.53 21.97 9.04
CA SER A 582 -8.72 20.54 8.79
C SER A 582 -8.82 20.28 7.28
N ASN A 583 -8.27 19.18 6.83
CA ASN A 583 -8.39 18.77 5.42
C ASN A 583 -9.76 18.14 5.11
N ASP A 584 -10.52 17.79 6.14
CA ASP A 584 -11.83 17.13 6.04
C ASP A 584 -13.02 18.11 6.20
N SER A 585 -12.76 19.42 6.18
CA SER A 585 -13.78 20.47 6.33
C SER A 585 -14.09 21.15 5.01
#